data_d6a922c27d05a5324819bdf1930e3180
#
_entry.id   d6a922c27d05a5324819bdf1930e3180
#
_cell.length_a   1.000
_cell.length_b   1.000
_cell.length_c   1.000
_cell.angle_alpha   90.00
_cell.angle_beta   90.00
_cell.angle_gamma   90.00
#
_symmetry.space_group_name_H-M   'P 1'
#
loop_
_entity.id
_entity.type
_entity.pdbx_description
1 polymer ?
#
loop_
_entity_poly.entity_id
_entity_poly.type
_entity_poly.pdbx_seq_one_letter_code
_entity_poly.pdbx_strand_id
1 'polypeptide(L)'
;MPIISEQNLRDDYHVIVVGSGAGGGQSAFTLTMAGVKVLMLESGRNYDPLTETPMFQTPDQMPLRGISTVEKPFGFADATVNGGWQVPDEPYTQANNKPEERFWWWRARMLGGRTNHWGRISLRNGPYDFKPYSRDGLGFDWPIAYEDVAPYYDKVELLVGVYGSNEGLENTPDSPNNTLLPPPKARAGELYFKKHVAPLGIPVIPIHRAVLSTRQDHTTIPQRLFPQNPTAQKLTAESMKARAACFWATDCGRGCNIRANYQSTTVHLPPALASGNLDILPNAHAREVVLNEQGKATGVTYIDKTTGKERTVKARAVILAASSGETARILLNSKSTKHPDGIANSSGLVGKYIMDTVGAGLGGRVPAFEGLPLHNEDGAGGHVYVPWWLYQQQHAGKLDFARGYHIEFSTGRHAPNLGVAGPAGPGYGSKFKEELRRTYGSFIGFSGRGEMIPNKDSYCELDPEVKDKWGIPVLKFHWKWSSHEINQAAHMQKTFAAMIEAAGGIANRVETGEKAIKPGGFIIHEVGGGIMGADKNKSVTNRWNQCWDVPNLLLNDGSAFCSNADKNPTLTIMALAWRACDHLIEEMRQGNL
;
A
#
# COMPACT_ATOMS: atom_id res chain seq x y z
N MET A 1 -9.27 6.95 27.48
CA MET A 1 -8.62 6.27 26.35
C MET A 1 -8.92 7.04 25.09
N PRO A 2 -7.98 7.21 24.20
CA PRO A 2 -8.01 8.22 23.14
C PRO A 2 -8.69 7.84 21.81
N ILE A 3 -9.49 6.77 21.78
CA ILE A 3 -10.56 6.64 20.77
C ILE A 3 -11.76 7.35 21.38
N ILE A 4 -12.12 8.48 20.78
CA ILE A 4 -13.04 9.44 21.36
C ILE A 4 -14.36 9.49 20.60
N SER A 5 -15.37 10.05 21.23
CA SER A 5 -16.59 10.57 20.60
C SER A 5 -16.50 12.09 20.46
N GLU A 6 -17.40 12.69 19.69
CA GLU A 6 -17.49 14.15 19.51
C GLU A 6 -17.50 14.95 20.82
N GLN A 7 -18.12 14.39 21.88
CA GLN A 7 -18.23 15.05 23.18
C GLN A 7 -16.88 15.21 23.90
N ASN A 8 -15.84 14.50 23.45
CA ASN A 8 -14.52 14.49 24.04
C ASN A 8 -13.48 15.20 23.18
N LEU A 9 -13.90 15.92 22.13
CA LEU A 9 -13.01 16.74 21.30
C LEU A 9 -12.36 17.85 22.13
N ARG A 10 -11.07 18.06 21.93
CA ARG A 10 -10.31 19.17 22.52
C ARG A 10 -10.33 20.37 21.58
N ASP A 11 -10.09 21.57 22.11
CA ASP A 11 -10.01 22.82 21.32
C ASP A 11 -8.56 23.18 20.94
N ASP A 12 -7.57 22.40 21.37
CA ASP A 12 -6.14 22.75 21.31
C ASP A 12 -5.29 21.82 20.42
N TYR A 13 -5.90 21.18 19.42
CA TYR A 13 -5.15 20.37 18.46
C TYR A 13 -4.21 21.24 17.62
N HIS A 14 -2.97 20.78 17.49
CA HIS A 14 -2.00 21.42 16.60
C HIS A 14 -2.18 20.95 15.16
N VAL A 15 -2.42 19.64 14.95
CA VAL A 15 -2.53 19.03 13.62
C VAL A 15 -3.75 18.12 13.57
N ILE A 16 -4.51 18.20 12.47
CA ILE A 16 -5.48 17.17 12.09
C ILE A 16 -4.84 16.25 11.06
N VAL A 17 -4.91 14.92 11.30
CA VAL A 17 -4.51 13.89 10.34
C VAL A 17 -5.77 13.19 9.85
N VAL A 18 -6.03 13.22 8.54
CA VAL A 18 -7.18 12.57 7.91
C VAL A 18 -6.75 11.23 7.34
N GLY A 19 -7.29 10.14 7.90
CA GLY A 19 -6.94 8.76 7.56
C GLY A 19 -5.94 8.14 8.53
N SER A 20 -6.12 6.84 8.81
CA SER A 20 -5.35 6.08 9.79
C SER A 20 -4.46 4.99 9.19
N GLY A 21 -4.33 4.96 7.86
CA GLY A 21 -3.51 4.01 7.11
C GLY A 21 -2.02 4.20 7.32
N ALA A 22 -1.20 3.77 6.36
CA ALA A 22 0.27 3.81 6.46
C ALA A 22 0.80 5.24 6.67
N GLY A 23 0.40 6.18 5.82
CA GLY A 23 0.84 7.58 5.91
C GLY A 23 0.30 8.30 7.13
N GLY A 24 -1.00 8.14 7.43
CA GLY A 24 -1.63 8.78 8.59
C GLY A 24 -1.13 8.21 9.91
N GLY A 25 -0.98 6.89 10.02
CA GLY A 25 -0.39 6.26 11.19
C GLY A 25 1.05 6.70 11.43
N GLN A 26 1.87 6.75 10.38
CA GLN A 26 3.24 7.25 10.47
C GLN A 26 3.28 8.73 10.88
N SER A 27 2.40 9.55 10.28
CA SER A 27 2.31 10.98 10.62
C SER A 27 1.94 11.18 12.08
N ALA A 28 0.89 10.51 12.55
CA ALA A 28 0.46 10.59 13.95
C ALA A 28 1.56 10.13 14.90
N PHE A 29 2.24 9.01 14.60
CA PHE A 29 3.36 8.53 15.40
C PHE A 29 4.48 9.58 15.48
N THR A 30 4.97 10.08 14.35
CA THR A 30 6.08 11.03 14.30
C THR A 30 5.77 12.31 15.08
N LEU A 31 4.58 12.89 14.84
CA LEU A 31 4.14 14.12 15.49
C LEU A 31 3.97 13.96 17.00
N THR A 32 3.32 12.90 17.44
CA THR A 32 3.04 12.70 18.87
C THR A 32 4.27 12.35 19.68
N MET A 33 5.25 11.66 19.08
CA MET A 33 6.57 11.42 19.69
C MET A 33 7.35 12.74 19.89
N ALA A 34 7.07 13.76 19.07
CA ALA A 34 7.62 15.11 19.23
C ALA A 34 6.79 16.01 20.16
N GLY A 35 5.72 15.51 20.79
CA GLY A 35 4.85 16.27 21.70
C GLY A 35 3.77 17.10 21.01
N VAL A 36 3.55 16.91 19.70
CA VAL A 36 2.51 17.61 18.95
C VAL A 36 1.14 16.97 19.22
N LYS A 37 0.14 17.77 19.55
CA LYS A 37 -1.24 17.32 19.79
C LYS A 37 -1.96 17.08 18.46
N VAL A 38 -2.41 15.86 18.24
CA VAL A 38 -2.99 15.37 16.98
C VAL A 38 -4.41 14.88 17.19
N LEU A 39 -5.32 15.32 16.31
CA LEU A 39 -6.61 14.67 16.09
C LEU A 39 -6.52 13.84 14.80
N MET A 40 -6.82 12.56 14.88
CA MET A 40 -6.96 11.69 13.72
C MET A 40 -8.43 11.47 13.39
N LEU A 41 -8.83 11.80 12.16
CA LEU A 41 -10.17 11.51 11.63
C LEU A 41 -10.08 10.23 10.79
N GLU A 42 -10.90 9.23 11.12
CA GLU A 42 -10.98 7.96 10.38
C GLU A 42 -12.41 7.74 9.89
N SER A 43 -12.57 7.58 8.58
CA SER A 43 -13.89 7.36 7.96
C SER A 43 -14.51 6.02 8.31
N GLY A 44 -13.67 5.03 8.63
CA GLY A 44 -14.10 3.71 9.03
C GLY A 44 -14.44 3.59 10.52
N ARG A 45 -14.98 2.42 10.87
CA ARG A 45 -15.23 2.08 12.26
C ARG A 45 -13.95 1.83 13.04
N ASN A 46 -14.05 1.88 14.35
CA ASN A 46 -13.00 1.33 15.20
C ASN A 46 -12.82 -0.16 14.91
N TYR A 47 -11.56 -0.59 14.76
CA TYR A 47 -11.18 -1.98 14.55
C TYR A 47 -10.01 -2.34 15.46
N ASP A 48 -10.18 -3.40 16.23
CA ASP A 48 -9.12 -3.93 17.08
C ASP A 48 -8.62 -5.28 16.55
N PRO A 49 -7.44 -5.33 15.92
CA PRO A 49 -6.91 -6.58 15.39
C PRO A 49 -6.63 -7.65 16.45
N LEU A 50 -6.52 -7.28 17.73
CA LEU A 50 -6.25 -8.24 18.80
C LEU A 50 -7.46 -9.09 19.14
N THR A 51 -8.65 -8.51 19.05
CA THR A 51 -9.91 -9.16 19.41
C THR A 51 -10.74 -9.60 18.22
N GLU A 52 -10.59 -8.90 17.08
CA GLU A 52 -11.44 -9.12 15.91
C GLU A 52 -10.78 -9.98 14.81
N THR A 53 -9.47 -10.28 14.91
CA THR A 53 -8.77 -11.08 13.89
C THR A 53 -8.96 -12.57 14.10
N PRO A 54 -9.62 -13.30 13.20
CA PRO A 54 -9.87 -14.73 13.34
C PRO A 54 -8.69 -15.57 12.81
N MET A 55 -7.49 -15.45 13.40
CA MET A 55 -6.26 -16.05 12.88
C MET A 55 -6.35 -17.56 12.62
N PHE A 56 -7.06 -18.29 13.48
CA PHE A 56 -7.14 -19.74 13.39
C PHE A 56 -8.48 -20.25 12.81
N GLN A 57 -9.30 -19.35 12.31
CA GLN A 57 -10.55 -19.74 11.65
C GLN A 57 -10.22 -20.45 10.33
N THR A 58 -10.77 -21.63 10.14
CA THR A 58 -10.62 -22.38 8.89
C THR A 58 -11.55 -21.80 7.80
N PRO A 59 -11.27 -22.02 6.49
CA PRO A 59 -12.11 -21.49 5.42
C PRO A 59 -13.58 -21.88 5.51
N ASP A 60 -13.90 -23.08 6.01
CA ASP A 60 -15.28 -23.55 6.19
C ASP A 60 -16.02 -22.85 7.33
N GLN A 61 -15.30 -22.26 8.28
CA GLN A 61 -15.84 -21.47 9.38
C GLN A 61 -16.05 -19.99 9.01
N MET A 62 -15.49 -19.53 7.90
CA MET A 62 -15.60 -18.13 7.46
C MET A 62 -17.00 -17.83 6.90
N PRO A 63 -17.43 -16.56 6.93
CA PRO A 63 -18.62 -16.12 6.20
C PRO A 63 -18.55 -16.56 4.74
N LEU A 64 -19.66 -17.10 4.22
CA LEU A 64 -19.75 -17.68 2.89
C LEU A 64 -18.62 -18.69 2.57
N ARG A 65 -18.01 -19.29 3.58
CA ARG A 65 -16.86 -20.24 3.47
C ARG A 65 -15.68 -19.68 2.69
N GLY A 66 -15.44 -18.37 2.81
CA GLY A 66 -14.36 -17.68 2.12
C GLY A 66 -14.60 -17.43 0.62
N ILE A 67 -15.82 -17.64 0.11
CA ILE A 67 -16.14 -17.35 -1.30
C ILE A 67 -16.03 -15.85 -1.54
N SER A 68 -15.39 -15.48 -2.66
CA SER A 68 -15.38 -14.09 -3.14
C SER A 68 -16.75 -13.67 -3.65
N THR A 69 -17.06 -12.39 -3.49
CA THR A 69 -18.23 -11.73 -4.08
C THR A 69 -17.77 -10.58 -4.98
N VAL A 70 -18.70 -9.95 -5.69
CA VAL A 70 -18.38 -8.75 -6.49
C VAL A 70 -17.82 -7.63 -5.60
N GLU A 71 -18.37 -7.47 -4.40
CA GLU A 71 -17.95 -6.43 -3.44
C GLU A 71 -16.64 -6.80 -2.73
N LYS A 72 -16.36 -8.09 -2.57
CA LYS A 72 -15.17 -8.63 -1.90
C LYS A 72 -14.48 -9.69 -2.76
N PRO A 73 -13.85 -9.30 -3.87
CA PRO A 73 -13.31 -10.23 -4.87
C PRO A 73 -12.13 -11.06 -4.37
N PHE A 74 -11.46 -10.65 -3.30
CA PHE A 74 -10.42 -11.45 -2.63
C PHE A 74 -10.98 -12.46 -1.62
N GLY A 75 -12.28 -12.58 -1.53
CA GLY A 75 -12.95 -13.46 -0.59
C GLY A 75 -13.00 -12.91 0.82
N PHE A 76 -13.45 -13.76 1.72
CA PHE A 76 -13.57 -13.45 3.17
C PHE A 76 -12.43 -14.07 3.96
N ALA A 77 -11.23 -14.09 3.39
CA ALA A 77 -10.03 -14.41 4.17
C ALA A 77 -9.94 -13.47 5.39
N ASP A 78 -10.44 -12.25 5.23
CA ASP A 78 -10.62 -11.24 6.27
C ASP A 78 -12.10 -11.02 6.57
N ALA A 79 -12.71 -11.90 7.36
CA ALA A 79 -14.11 -11.76 7.73
C ALA A 79 -14.45 -10.44 8.44
N THR A 80 -13.44 -9.76 8.98
CA THR A 80 -13.55 -8.49 9.70
C THR A 80 -13.30 -7.25 8.86
N VAL A 81 -12.81 -7.38 7.62
CA VAL A 81 -12.49 -6.24 6.75
C VAL A 81 -13.77 -5.57 6.24
N ASN A 82 -13.90 -4.30 6.55
CA ASN A 82 -14.97 -3.45 6.05
C ASN A 82 -14.48 -2.69 4.81
N GLY A 83 -14.78 -3.21 3.63
CA GLY A 83 -14.39 -2.58 2.39
C GLY A 83 -14.35 -3.55 1.21
N GLY A 84 -13.90 -3.05 0.09
CA GLY A 84 -13.82 -3.79 -1.15
C GLY A 84 -13.70 -2.84 -2.35
N TRP A 85 -13.89 -3.39 -3.55
CA TRP A 85 -14.04 -2.61 -4.77
C TRP A 85 -15.29 -1.72 -4.74
N GLN A 86 -16.31 -2.16 -4.04
CA GLN A 86 -17.51 -1.38 -3.78
C GLN A 86 -17.69 -1.25 -2.27
N VAL A 87 -17.80 -0.02 -1.79
CA VAL A 87 -18.12 0.29 -0.39
C VAL A 87 -19.60 0.70 -0.36
N PRO A 88 -20.42 0.06 0.46
CA PRO A 88 -21.82 0.43 0.57
C PRO A 88 -21.99 1.93 0.83
N ASP A 89 -22.94 2.55 0.13
CA ASP A 89 -23.27 3.97 0.24
C ASP A 89 -22.18 4.97 -0.27
N GLU A 90 -21.04 4.46 -0.72
CA GLU A 90 -19.91 5.26 -1.23
C GLU A 90 -19.50 4.81 -2.64
N PRO A 91 -20.34 5.04 -3.66
CA PRO A 91 -20.02 4.64 -5.05
C PRO A 91 -18.87 5.45 -5.63
N TYR A 92 -18.40 5.03 -6.77
CA TYR A 92 -17.56 5.80 -7.69
C TYR A 92 -17.98 5.46 -9.12
N THR A 93 -17.62 6.29 -10.08
CA THR A 93 -18.04 6.14 -11.47
C THR A 93 -16.86 5.99 -12.42
N GLN A 94 -17.14 5.56 -13.62
CA GLN A 94 -16.18 5.39 -14.71
C GLN A 94 -16.54 6.34 -15.84
N ALA A 95 -15.55 6.97 -16.44
CA ALA A 95 -15.75 7.77 -17.64
C ALA A 95 -16.03 6.92 -18.89
N ASN A 96 -15.61 5.66 -18.86
CA ASN A 96 -15.73 4.73 -19.98
C ASN A 96 -16.24 3.36 -19.50
N ASN A 97 -17.03 2.70 -20.33
CA ASN A 97 -17.56 1.37 -20.03
C ASN A 97 -16.72 0.22 -20.58
N LYS A 98 -15.67 0.49 -21.35
CA LYS A 98 -14.75 -0.54 -21.85
C LYS A 98 -13.98 -1.16 -20.69
N PRO A 99 -13.94 -2.50 -20.55
CA PRO A 99 -13.28 -3.17 -19.44
C PRO A 99 -11.82 -2.77 -19.23
N GLU A 100 -11.08 -2.58 -20.31
CA GLU A 100 -9.66 -2.20 -20.33
C GLU A 100 -9.39 -0.75 -19.89
N GLU A 101 -10.39 0.12 -19.98
CA GLU A 101 -10.33 1.53 -19.59
C GLU A 101 -11.01 1.80 -18.24
N ARG A 102 -11.32 0.73 -17.49
CA ARG A 102 -11.88 0.84 -16.13
C ARG A 102 -10.77 0.91 -15.09
N PHE A 103 -11.05 1.68 -14.02
CA PHE A 103 -10.24 1.72 -12.83
C PHE A 103 -10.97 1.06 -11.66
N TRP A 104 -10.34 0.11 -11.01
CA TRP A 104 -10.87 -0.58 -9.84
C TRP A 104 -10.32 0.10 -8.59
N TRP A 105 -11.20 0.57 -7.72
CA TRP A 105 -10.78 1.33 -6.55
C TRP A 105 -11.13 0.59 -5.25
N TRP A 106 -10.12 -0.06 -4.69
CA TRP A 106 -10.25 -0.76 -3.42
C TRP A 106 -10.17 0.21 -2.25
N ARG A 107 -11.14 0.15 -1.33
CA ARG A 107 -11.18 0.98 -0.12
C ARG A 107 -11.45 0.11 1.10
N ALA A 108 -10.79 0.43 2.24
CA ALA A 108 -11.08 -0.15 3.54
C ALA A 108 -11.67 0.92 4.46
N ARG A 109 -12.76 0.62 5.14
CA ARG A 109 -13.47 1.53 6.06
C ARG A 109 -13.38 1.00 7.48
N MET A 110 -12.16 0.99 8.01
CA MET A 110 -11.82 0.53 9.34
C MET A 110 -10.54 1.21 9.82
N LEU A 111 -10.39 1.41 11.12
CA LEU A 111 -9.16 1.96 11.71
C LEU A 111 -7.94 1.13 11.27
N GLY A 112 -6.91 1.82 10.83
CA GLY A 112 -5.72 1.22 10.20
C GLY A 112 -5.81 1.05 8.68
N GLY A 113 -7.01 1.20 8.10
CA GLY A 113 -7.20 1.14 6.65
C GLY A 113 -6.62 -0.14 6.03
N ARG A 114 -6.07 -0.03 4.84
CA ARG A 114 -5.48 -1.16 4.10
C ARG A 114 -4.25 -1.79 4.76
N THR A 115 -3.65 -1.17 5.78
CA THR A 115 -2.54 -1.79 6.52
C THR A 115 -2.95 -3.06 7.27
N ASN A 116 -4.24 -3.27 7.47
CA ASN A 116 -4.74 -4.46 8.16
C ASN A 116 -4.65 -5.73 7.29
N HIS A 117 -4.72 -5.61 5.95
CA HIS A 117 -4.81 -6.77 5.04
C HIS A 117 -3.86 -6.76 3.83
N TRP A 118 -2.91 -5.86 3.74
CA TRP A 118 -1.93 -5.80 2.64
C TRP A 118 -0.87 -6.92 2.69
N GLY A 119 -0.08 -7.07 1.62
CA GLY A 119 0.95 -8.11 1.49
C GLY A 119 2.21 -7.92 2.34
N ARG A 120 2.40 -6.79 2.99
CA ARG A 120 3.56 -6.39 3.81
C ARG A 120 4.88 -6.31 3.06
N ILE A 121 4.89 -6.39 1.74
CA ILE A 121 6.10 -6.25 0.94
C ILE A 121 6.61 -4.82 1.08
N SER A 122 7.89 -4.69 1.43
CA SER A 122 8.50 -3.43 1.87
C SER A 122 9.84 -3.23 1.16
N LEU A 123 9.77 -3.00 -0.14
CA LEU A 123 10.93 -2.73 -0.99
C LEU A 123 11.20 -1.24 -1.04
N ARG A 124 12.48 -0.83 -0.96
CA ARG A 124 12.89 0.56 -1.16
C ARG A 124 12.81 0.93 -2.64
N ASN A 125 12.34 2.13 -2.94
CA ASN A 125 12.64 2.73 -4.24
C ASN A 125 14.15 2.98 -4.34
N GLY A 126 14.75 2.64 -5.48
CA GLY A 126 16.17 2.90 -5.74
C GLY A 126 16.41 4.23 -6.45
N PRO A 127 17.68 4.59 -6.70
CA PRO A 127 18.05 5.85 -7.34
C PRO A 127 17.35 6.12 -8.67
N TYR A 128 17.15 5.09 -9.49
CA TYR A 128 16.46 5.20 -10.79
C TYR A 128 14.97 5.55 -10.65
N ASP A 129 14.33 5.13 -9.55
CA ASP A 129 12.91 5.36 -9.31
C ASP A 129 12.61 6.83 -8.95
N PHE A 130 13.63 7.58 -8.48
CA PHE A 130 13.53 9.02 -8.21
C PHE A 130 13.89 9.89 -9.42
N LYS A 131 14.52 9.33 -10.45
CA LYS A 131 14.97 10.04 -11.67
C LYS A 131 14.52 9.34 -12.95
N PRO A 132 13.24 8.96 -13.07
CA PRO A 132 12.78 8.19 -14.22
C PRO A 132 12.79 9.02 -15.52
N TYR A 133 12.43 10.31 -15.48
CA TYR A 133 12.48 11.18 -16.65
C TYR A 133 13.93 11.38 -17.13
N SER A 134 14.86 11.62 -16.23
CA SER A 134 16.29 11.73 -16.59
C SER A 134 16.84 10.43 -17.17
N ARG A 135 16.28 9.28 -16.80
CA ARG A 135 16.68 7.96 -17.29
C ARG A 135 16.17 7.66 -18.70
N ASP A 136 14.92 7.95 -19.00
CA ASP A 136 14.25 7.48 -20.22
C ASP A 136 13.46 8.56 -20.98
N GLY A 137 13.41 9.79 -20.47
CA GLY A 137 12.67 10.90 -21.08
C GLY A 137 11.16 10.84 -20.89
N LEU A 138 10.64 9.92 -20.05
CA LEU A 138 9.21 9.70 -19.87
C LEU A 138 8.74 10.07 -18.44
N GLY A 139 7.56 10.68 -18.33
CA GLY A 139 6.96 11.06 -17.05
C GLY A 139 7.69 12.22 -16.36
N PHE A 140 8.02 12.08 -15.08
CA PHE A 140 8.57 13.15 -14.24
C PHE A 140 9.71 12.62 -13.37
N ASP A 141 10.72 13.46 -13.11
CA ASP A 141 11.64 13.24 -11.99
C ASP A 141 11.01 13.71 -10.68
N TRP A 142 11.32 13.04 -9.60
CA TRP A 142 11.04 13.54 -8.27
C TRP A 142 11.94 14.75 -7.96
N PRO A 143 11.44 15.78 -7.22
CA PRO A 143 12.27 16.92 -6.79
C PRO A 143 13.21 16.55 -5.62
N ILE A 144 13.32 15.27 -5.33
CA ILE A 144 14.17 14.64 -4.32
C ILE A 144 14.95 13.49 -4.95
N ALA A 145 16.02 13.06 -4.29
CA ALA A 145 16.83 11.91 -4.66
C ALA A 145 16.68 10.78 -3.63
N TYR A 146 17.24 9.61 -3.92
CA TYR A 146 17.25 8.48 -3.00
C TYR A 146 17.85 8.87 -1.63
N GLU A 147 18.93 9.62 -1.65
CA GLU A 147 19.68 10.07 -0.47
C GLU A 147 18.84 10.94 0.47
N ASP A 148 17.87 11.70 -0.06
CA ASP A 148 16.92 12.49 0.73
C ASP A 148 15.95 11.61 1.54
N VAL A 149 15.72 10.37 1.10
CA VAL A 149 14.72 9.44 1.67
C VAL A 149 15.37 8.26 2.39
N ALA A 150 16.60 7.89 2.03
CA ALA A 150 17.31 6.74 2.60
C ALA A 150 17.33 6.72 4.14
N PRO A 151 17.61 7.83 4.87
CA PRO A 151 17.57 7.85 6.33
C PRO A 151 16.19 7.54 6.91
N TYR A 152 15.14 7.83 6.17
CA TYR A 152 13.76 7.57 6.58
C TYR A 152 13.33 6.13 6.27
N TYR A 153 13.84 5.52 5.19
CA TYR A 153 13.72 4.08 4.98
C TYR A 153 14.32 3.32 6.15
N ASP A 154 15.53 3.69 6.59
CA ASP A 154 16.21 3.06 7.74
C ASP A 154 15.36 3.12 9.01
N LYS A 155 14.82 4.30 9.32
CA LYS A 155 13.94 4.50 10.48
C LYS A 155 12.66 3.64 10.37
N VAL A 156 12.00 3.62 9.21
CA VAL A 156 10.76 2.87 9.02
C VAL A 156 11.01 1.38 9.10
N GLU A 157 12.04 0.85 8.43
CA GLU A 157 12.38 -0.58 8.49
C GLU A 157 12.65 -1.04 9.92
N LEU A 158 13.40 -0.25 10.70
CA LEU A 158 13.63 -0.52 12.12
C LEU A 158 12.34 -0.51 12.94
N LEU A 159 11.48 0.49 12.73
CA LEU A 159 10.24 0.65 13.49
C LEU A 159 9.24 -0.48 13.21
N VAL A 160 8.99 -0.76 11.94
CA VAL A 160 7.97 -1.74 11.55
C VAL A 160 8.47 -3.18 11.66
N GLY A 161 9.78 -3.39 11.62
CA GLY A 161 10.41 -4.72 11.65
C GLY A 161 10.33 -5.39 10.29
N VAL A 162 11.19 -4.97 9.36
CA VAL A 162 11.31 -5.57 8.03
C VAL A 162 12.34 -6.69 8.05
N TYR A 163 11.97 -7.88 7.59
CA TYR A 163 12.95 -8.92 7.28
C TYR A 163 13.38 -8.85 5.82
N GLY A 164 14.60 -9.29 5.54
CA GLY A 164 15.16 -9.33 4.20
C GLY A 164 16.65 -9.57 4.21
N SER A 165 17.27 -9.42 3.04
CA SER A 165 18.73 -9.52 2.87
C SER A 165 19.24 -8.44 1.92
N ASN A 166 20.47 -8.03 2.13
CA ASN A 166 21.21 -7.15 1.25
C ASN A 166 21.86 -7.98 0.14
N GLU A 167 21.55 -7.68 -1.11
CA GLU A 167 21.98 -8.47 -2.25
C GLU A 167 22.87 -7.67 -3.24
N GLY A 168 23.15 -6.39 -2.93
CA GLY A 168 24.00 -5.52 -3.75
C GLY A 168 23.48 -5.27 -5.16
N LEU A 169 22.17 -5.14 -5.33
CA LEU A 169 21.52 -5.02 -6.63
C LEU A 169 21.53 -3.58 -7.17
N GLU A 170 21.52 -3.42 -8.47
CA GLU A 170 21.68 -2.14 -9.17
C GLU A 170 20.68 -1.05 -8.77
N ASN A 171 19.41 -1.39 -8.58
CA ASN A 171 18.36 -0.43 -8.17
C ASN A 171 17.48 -0.98 -7.03
N THR A 172 18.06 -1.81 -6.17
CA THR A 172 17.45 -2.27 -4.93
C THR A 172 18.47 -2.02 -3.81
N PRO A 173 18.49 -0.79 -3.25
CA PRO A 173 19.53 -0.37 -2.33
C PRO A 173 19.57 -1.22 -1.07
N ASP A 174 20.76 -1.54 -0.62
CA ASP A 174 20.99 -2.24 0.64
C ASP A 174 20.58 -1.37 1.85
N SER A 175 20.05 -2.02 2.86
CA SER A 175 19.78 -1.39 4.15
C SER A 175 21.05 -1.40 5.01
N PRO A 176 21.26 -0.41 5.90
CA PRO A 176 22.40 -0.43 6.83
C PRO A 176 22.43 -1.70 7.69
N ASN A 177 23.63 -2.07 8.12
CA ASN A 177 23.83 -3.22 9.01
C ASN A 177 22.91 -3.14 10.24
N ASN A 178 22.37 -4.28 10.65
CA ASN A 178 21.46 -4.40 11.79
C ASN A 178 20.15 -3.59 11.65
N THR A 179 19.69 -3.37 10.42
CA THR A 179 18.39 -2.78 10.14
C THR A 179 17.35 -3.85 9.81
N LEU A 180 17.68 -4.75 8.88
CA LEU A 180 16.79 -5.84 8.52
C LEU A 180 16.86 -6.99 9.52
N LEU A 181 15.72 -7.59 9.81
CA LEU A 181 15.63 -8.88 10.47
C LEU A 181 16.05 -9.99 9.49
N PRO A 182 16.57 -11.12 9.99
CA PRO A 182 16.95 -12.22 9.12
C PRO A 182 15.74 -12.75 8.33
N PRO A 183 15.89 -13.06 7.03
CA PRO A 183 14.80 -13.61 6.25
C PRO A 183 14.45 -15.03 6.74
N PRO A 184 13.18 -15.44 6.66
CA PRO A 184 12.80 -16.82 6.92
C PRO A 184 13.44 -17.75 5.85
N LYS A 185 13.56 -19.02 6.19
CA LYS A 185 14.02 -20.03 5.21
C LYS A 185 13.04 -20.07 4.03
N ALA A 186 13.58 -20.05 2.81
CA ALA A 186 12.79 -20.26 1.61
C ALA A 186 12.11 -21.64 1.65
N ARG A 187 10.93 -21.73 1.09
CA ARG A 187 10.15 -22.97 1.02
C ARG A 187 10.76 -23.94 0.00
N ALA A 188 10.45 -25.23 0.12
CA ALA A 188 10.98 -26.24 -0.80
C ALA A 188 10.68 -25.93 -2.27
N GLY A 189 9.45 -25.50 -2.58
CA GLY A 189 9.07 -25.09 -3.93
C GLY A 189 9.81 -23.84 -4.42
N GLU A 190 10.03 -22.85 -3.55
CA GLU A 190 10.80 -21.65 -3.87
C GLU A 190 12.26 -21.98 -4.19
N LEU A 191 12.89 -22.86 -3.41
CA LEU A 191 14.25 -23.36 -3.67
C LEU A 191 14.32 -24.17 -4.96
N TYR A 192 13.28 -24.96 -5.25
CA TYR A 192 13.18 -25.70 -6.49
C TYR A 192 13.17 -24.74 -7.69
N PHE A 193 12.32 -23.69 -7.66
CA PHE A 193 12.29 -22.66 -8.69
C PHE A 193 13.61 -21.90 -8.80
N LYS A 194 14.18 -21.45 -7.69
CA LYS A 194 15.50 -20.81 -7.68
C LYS A 194 16.55 -21.60 -8.45
N LYS A 195 16.60 -22.91 -8.22
CA LYS A 195 17.54 -23.80 -8.91
C LYS A 195 17.27 -23.88 -10.41
N HIS A 196 16.02 -24.05 -10.81
CA HIS A 196 15.66 -24.33 -12.20
C HIS A 196 15.61 -23.09 -13.11
N VAL A 197 15.37 -21.89 -12.55
CA VAL A 197 15.37 -20.64 -13.32
C VAL A 197 16.75 -19.99 -13.40
N ALA A 198 17.71 -20.42 -12.59
CA ALA A 198 19.08 -19.88 -12.62
C ALA A 198 19.76 -19.95 -14.00
N PRO A 199 19.60 -21.03 -14.80
CA PRO A 199 20.13 -21.09 -16.17
C PRO A 199 19.53 -20.05 -17.12
N LEU A 200 18.37 -19.47 -16.79
CA LEU A 200 17.75 -18.38 -17.55
C LEU A 200 18.33 -16.99 -17.16
N GLY A 201 19.28 -16.95 -16.22
CA GLY A 201 19.82 -15.69 -15.68
C GLY A 201 18.83 -14.93 -14.78
N ILE A 202 17.78 -15.59 -14.28
CA ILE A 202 16.75 -14.98 -13.44
C ILE A 202 17.14 -15.13 -11.97
N PRO A 203 17.39 -14.02 -11.22
CA PRO A 203 17.73 -14.08 -9.81
C PRO A 203 16.49 -14.34 -8.95
N VAL A 204 16.59 -15.24 -7.99
CA VAL A 204 15.57 -15.47 -6.97
C VAL A 204 16.19 -15.22 -5.61
N ILE A 205 15.73 -14.20 -4.91
CA ILE A 205 16.33 -13.70 -3.66
C ILE A 205 15.26 -13.54 -2.57
N PRO A 206 15.65 -13.43 -1.28
CA PRO A 206 14.72 -13.17 -0.21
C PRO A 206 13.96 -11.85 -0.43
N ILE A 207 12.65 -11.89 -0.20
CA ILE A 207 11.81 -10.69 -0.28
C ILE A 207 11.91 -9.89 1.01
N HIS A 208 11.80 -8.55 0.92
CA HIS A 208 11.67 -7.70 2.11
C HIS A 208 10.19 -7.59 2.51
N ARG A 209 9.88 -7.90 3.78
CA ARG A 209 8.52 -7.78 4.30
C ARG A 209 8.49 -7.22 5.72
N ALA A 210 7.50 -6.39 6.00
CA ALA A 210 7.23 -5.86 7.34
C ALA A 210 6.52 -6.92 8.22
N VAL A 211 7.25 -7.99 8.53
CA VAL A 211 6.84 -9.11 9.38
C VAL A 211 8.01 -9.52 10.26
N LEU A 212 7.77 -9.68 11.55
CA LEU A 212 8.81 -10.09 12.49
C LEU A 212 9.16 -11.56 12.30
N SER A 213 10.29 -11.84 11.66
CA SER A 213 10.86 -13.19 11.59
C SER A 213 11.51 -13.63 12.90
N THR A 214 11.97 -12.64 13.69
CA THR A 214 12.44 -12.79 15.06
C THR A 214 11.90 -11.62 15.91
N ARG A 215 12.07 -11.66 17.20
CA ARG A 215 11.74 -10.51 18.06
C ARG A 215 12.65 -9.32 17.75
N GLN A 216 12.07 -8.12 17.73
CA GLN A 216 12.85 -6.88 17.61
C GLN A 216 13.65 -6.61 18.88
N ASP A 217 14.80 -5.95 18.72
CA ASP A 217 15.55 -5.39 19.86
C ASP A 217 14.85 -4.10 20.35
N HIS A 218 13.99 -4.28 21.34
CA HIS A 218 13.23 -3.20 21.96
C HIS A 218 14.06 -2.29 22.86
N THR A 219 15.36 -2.53 22.98
CA THR A 219 16.28 -1.69 23.74
C THR A 219 17.06 -0.75 22.84
N THR A 220 17.76 -1.30 21.85
CA THR A 220 18.63 -0.53 20.96
C THR A 220 17.86 0.23 19.87
N ILE A 221 16.82 -0.38 19.29
CA ILE A 221 16.07 0.26 18.20
C ILE A 221 15.43 1.59 18.64
N PRO A 222 14.71 1.69 19.77
CA PRO A 222 14.15 2.97 20.21
C PRO A 222 15.20 4.06 20.43
N GLN A 223 16.39 3.69 20.91
CA GLN A 223 17.50 4.63 21.08
C GLN A 223 18.02 5.16 19.73
N ARG A 224 18.12 4.29 18.71
CA ARG A 224 18.50 4.69 17.35
C ARG A 224 17.46 5.59 16.71
N LEU A 225 16.16 5.33 16.93
CA LEU A 225 15.05 6.11 16.36
C LEU A 225 14.91 7.50 17.01
N PHE A 226 15.15 7.58 18.32
CA PHE A 226 14.91 8.77 19.13
C PHE A 226 16.10 9.07 20.08
N PRO A 227 17.32 9.37 19.56
CA PRO A 227 18.53 9.44 20.41
C PRO A 227 18.45 10.50 21.51
N GLN A 228 17.63 11.53 21.34
CA GLN A 228 17.49 12.65 22.28
C GLN A 228 16.10 12.74 22.94
N ASN A 229 15.25 11.71 22.78
CA ASN A 229 13.89 11.72 23.34
C ASN A 229 13.59 10.47 24.16
N PRO A 230 13.95 10.45 25.47
CA PRO A 230 13.74 9.30 26.36
C PRO A 230 12.26 8.87 26.45
N THR A 231 11.32 9.81 26.39
CA THR A 231 9.89 9.50 26.41
C THR A 231 9.47 8.70 25.18
N ALA A 232 9.86 9.16 23.98
CA ALA A 232 9.59 8.43 22.74
C ALA A 232 10.28 7.05 22.72
N GLN A 233 11.52 6.95 23.23
CA GLN A 233 12.22 5.67 23.40
C GLN A 233 11.40 4.71 24.23
N LYS A 234 10.95 5.13 25.42
CA LYS A 234 10.16 4.30 26.33
C LYS A 234 8.86 3.82 25.70
N LEU A 235 8.08 4.73 25.12
CA LEU A 235 6.79 4.40 24.49
C LEU A 235 6.95 3.44 23.31
N THR A 236 7.96 3.65 22.48
CA THR A 236 8.27 2.77 21.34
C THR A 236 8.75 1.39 21.83
N ALA A 237 9.59 1.33 22.85
CA ALA A 237 10.05 0.08 23.44
C ALA A 237 8.89 -0.76 24.00
N GLU A 238 7.96 -0.15 24.72
CA GLU A 238 6.78 -0.86 25.27
C GLU A 238 5.89 -1.41 24.12
N SER A 239 5.70 -0.64 23.06
CA SER A 239 4.97 -1.11 21.88
C SER A 239 5.67 -2.29 21.19
N MET A 240 7.00 -2.25 21.06
CA MET A 240 7.78 -3.33 20.47
C MET A 240 7.75 -4.61 21.31
N LYS A 241 7.81 -4.51 22.64
CA LYS A 241 7.70 -5.66 23.57
C LYS A 241 6.38 -6.42 23.39
N ALA A 242 5.30 -5.72 23.03
CA ALA A 242 3.99 -6.32 22.83
C ALA A 242 3.85 -7.13 21.52
N ARG A 243 4.87 -7.10 20.63
CA ARG A 243 4.87 -7.81 19.35
C ARG A 243 5.59 -9.15 19.46
N ALA A 244 5.00 -10.19 18.90
CA ALA A 244 5.61 -11.52 18.83
C ALA A 244 6.24 -11.79 17.47
N ALA A 245 7.22 -12.69 17.39
CA ALA A 245 7.69 -13.21 16.12
C ALA A 245 6.61 -14.06 15.42
N CYS A 246 6.59 -14.03 14.10
CA CYS A 246 5.68 -14.83 13.28
C CYS A 246 6.03 -16.32 13.38
N PHE A 247 5.02 -17.15 13.47
CA PHE A 247 5.15 -18.61 13.44
C PHE A 247 4.57 -19.23 12.16
N TRP A 248 4.30 -18.41 11.15
CA TRP A 248 3.99 -18.80 9.76
C TRP A 248 2.77 -19.72 9.60
N ALA A 249 1.77 -19.62 10.47
CA ALA A 249 0.63 -20.51 10.49
C ALA A 249 -0.60 -19.98 9.76
N THR A 250 -0.68 -18.68 9.49
CA THR A 250 -1.85 -18.06 8.84
C THR A 250 -1.46 -16.98 7.85
N ASP A 251 -2.35 -16.68 6.90
CA ASP A 251 -2.17 -15.63 5.90
C ASP A 251 -2.20 -14.22 6.56
N CYS A 252 -1.24 -13.38 6.19
CA CYS A 252 -1.16 -11.99 6.64
C CYS A 252 -2.37 -11.15 6.23
N GLY A 253 -3.04 -11.47 5.13
CA GLY A 253 -4.24 -10.77 4.67
C GLY A 253 -5.40 -10.87 5.66
N ARG A 254 -5.37 -11.82 6.57
CA ARG A 254 -6.41 -12.02 7.61
C ARG A 254 -6.24 -11.14 8.83
N GLY A 255 -5.23 -10.28 8.87
CA GLY A 255 -4.82 -9.54 10.05
C GLY A 255 -3.87 -10.35 10.94
N CYS A 256 -3.50 -9.80 12.12
CA CYS A 256 -2.53 -10.45 13.00
C CYS A 256 -2.76 -10.06 14.46
N ASN A 257 -3.34 -10.94 15.26
CA ASN A 257 -3.60 -10.69 16.67
C ASN A 257 -2.35 -10.82 17.57
N ILE A 258 -1.25 -11.43 17.07
CA ILE A 258 0.04 -11.47 17.77
C ILE A 258 0.95 -10.29 17.38
N ARG A 259 0.49 -9.36 16.54
CA ARG A 259 1.22 -8.17 16.07
C ARG A 259 2.53 -8.46 15.36
N ALA A 260 2.70 -9.66 14.79
CA ALA A 260 3.93 -10.03 14.09
C ALA A 260 4.10 -9.24 12.79
N ASN A 261 3.02 -9.07 12.00
CA ASN A 261 3.05 -8.24 10.81
C ASN A 261 2.75 -6.76 11.12
N TYR A 262 3.21 -5.88 10.26
CA TYR A 262 2.92 -4.46 10.39
C TYR A 262 1.45 -4.18 10.04
N GLN A 263 0.79 -3.49 10.97
CA GLN A 263 -0.47 -2.80 10.83
C GLN A 263 -0.32 -1.44 11.54
N SER A 264 -0.92 -0.38 11.04
CA SER A 264 -0.88 0.93 11.71
C SER A 264 -1.43 0.82 13.13
N THR A 265 -2.50 0.05 13.31
CA THR A 265 -3.16 -0.24 14.60
C THR A 265 -2.29 -1.00 15.60
N THR A 266 -1.24 -1.67 15.17
CA THR A 266 -0.37 -2.48 16.04
C THR A 266 1.03 -1.92 16.22
N VAL A 267 1.46 -0.98 15.38
CA VAL A 267 2.82 -0.43 15.40
C VAL A 267 2.84 1.07 15.67
N HIS A 268 2.11 1.88 14.91
CA HIS A 268 2.14 3.33 15.00
C HIS A 268 1.19 3.89 16.07
N LEU A 269 -0.07 3.44 16.03
CA LEU A 269 -1.10 4.01 16.89
C LEU A 269 -0.91 3.69 18.39
N PRO A 270 -0.46 2.49 18.83
CA PRO A 270 -0.32 2.23 20.25
C PRO A 270 0.63 3.18 20.99
N PRO A 271 1.90 3.43 20.54
CA PRO A 271 2.76 4.39 21.21
C PRO A 271 2.27 5.82 21.06
N ALA A 272 1.66 6.18 19.92
CA ALA A 272 1.08 7.50 19.73
C ALA A 272 -0.06 7.78 20.71
N LEU A 273 -0.96 6.81 20.92
CA LEU A 273 -2.02 6.87 21.91
C LEU A 273 -1.47 6.94 23.36
N ALA A 274 -0.45 6.14 23.64
CA ALA A 274 0.18 6.10 24.98
C ALA A 274 0.91 7.41 25.32
N SER A 275 1.28 8.24 24.32
CA SER A 275 1.86 9.55 24.54
C SER A 275 0.90 10.57 25.17
N GLY A 276 -0.42 10.33 25.07
CA GLY A 276 -1.47 11.28 25.46
C GLY A 276 -1.67 12.44 24.48
N ASN A 277 -0.93 12.45 23.36
CA ASN A 277 -0.99 13.50 22.35
C ASN A 277 -1.85 13.14 21.13
N LEU A 278 -2.41 11.92 21.05
CA LEU A 278 -3.29 11.47 19.97
C LEU A 278 -4.70 11.23 20.47
N ASP A 279 -5.67 11.84 19.81
CA ASP A 279 -7.07 11.43 19.86
C ASP A 279 -7.49 10.90 18.48
N ILE A 280 -8.29 9.83 18.45
CA ILE A 280 -8.80 9.23 17.23
C ILE A 280 -10.32 9.30 17.23
N LEU A 281 -10.90 9.91 16.21
CA LEU A 281 -12.34 9.96 15.98
C LEU A 281 -12.70 9.03 14.80
N PRO A 282 -13.22 7.81 15.07
CA PRO A 282 -13.70 6.90 14.04
C PRO A 282 -15.07 7.35 13.51
N ASN A 283 -15.49 6.80 12.36
CA ASN A 283 -16.71 7.14 11.65
C ASN A 283 -16.81 8.63 11.25
N ALA A 284 -15.68 9.32 11.19
CA ALA A 284 -15.55 10.72 10.77
C ALA A 284 -15.13 10.80 9.30
N HIS A 285 -16.11 10.92 8.41
CA HIS A 285 -15.88 10.98 6.97
C HIS A 285 -15.54 12.40 6.54
N ALA A 286 -14.26 12.69 6.32
CA ALA A 286 -13.80 14.01 5.92
C ALA A 286 -14.38 14.42 4.57
N ARG A 287 -14.94 15.62 4.52
CA ARG A 287 -15.57 16.22 3.35
C ARG A 287 -14.67 17.25 2.68
N GLU A 288 -14.15 18.21 3.46
CA GLU A 288 -13.38 19.33 2.94
C GLU A 288 -12.40 19.88 3.98
N VAL A 289 -11.35 20.54 3.51
CA VAL A 289 -10.44 21.34 4.32
C VAL A 289 -10.92 22.79 4.32
N VAL A 290 -11.00 23.39 5.49
CA VAL A 290 -11.45 24.78 5.67
C VAL A 290 -10.24 25.72 5.64
N LEU A 291 -10.32 26.78 4.83
CA LEU A 291 -9.28 27.82 4.75
C LEU A 291 -9.76 29.12 5.40
N ASN A 292 -8.81 29.91 5.92
CA ASN A 292 -9.04 31.31 6.29
C ASN A 292 -8.88 32.25 5.09
N GLU A 293 -9.08 33.55 5.32
CA GLU A 293 -8.94 34.59 4.28
C GLU A 293 -7.52 34.69 3.70
N GLN A 294 -6.50 34.29 4.49
CA GLN A 294 -5.08 34.26 4.09
C GLN A 294 -4.70 32.99 3.30
N GLY A 295 -5.66 32.09 3.03
CA GLY A 295 -5.42 30.84 2.31
C GLY A 295 -4.74 29.74 3.12
N LYS A 296 -4.63 29.88 4.46
CA LYS A 296 -4.13 28.82 5.35
C LYS A 296 -5.25 27.88 5.79
N ALA A 297 -4.98 26.60 5.90
CA ALA A 297 -5.89 25.61 6.46
C ALA A 297 -6.14 25.90 7.95
N THR A 298 -7.39 25.87 8.37
CA THR A 298 -7.81 26.12 9.76
C THR A 298 -8.53 24.94 10.39
N GLY A 299 -8.88 23.93 9.58
CA GLY A 299 -9.58 22.75 10.06
C GLY A 299 -10.11 21.87 8.95
N VAL A 300 -10.91 20.89 9.34
CA VAL A 300 -11.56 19.92 8.44
C VAL A 300 -13.03 19.82 8.79
N THR A 301 -13.89 19.90 7.77
CA THR A 301 -15.31 19.55 7.87
C THR A 301 -15.47 18.07 7.56
N TYR A 302 -16.20 17.35 8.40
CA TYR A 302 -16.47 15.92 8.26
C TYR A 302 -17.94 15.60 8.53
N ILE A 303 -18.38 14.45 8.03
CA ILE A 303 -19.67 13.85 8.37
C ILE A 303 -19.43 12.81 9.47
N ASP A 304 -20.09 12.95 10.61
CA ASP A 304 -20.23 11.88 11.57
C ASP A 304 -21.18 10.81 10.99
N LYS A 305 -20.62 9.69 10.58
CA LYS A 305 -21.41 8.60 9.94
C LYS A 305 -22.41 7.96 10.89
N THR A 306 -22.27 8.16 12.21
CA THR A 306 -23.19 7.61 13.21
C THR A 306 -24.47 8.42 13.28
N THR A 307 -24.36 9.75 13.18
CA THR A 307 -25.49 10.66 13.30
C THR A 307 -25.93 11.27 11.96
N GLY A 308 -25.11 11.17 10.92
CA GLY A 308 -25.30 11.84 9.62
C GLY A 308 -25.10 13.37 9.67
N LYS A 309 -24.60 13.91 10.79
CA LYS A 309 -24.42 15.35 10.96
C LYS A 309 -23.05 15.81 10.48
N GLU A 310 -23.04 17.00 9.86
CA GLU A 310 -21.83 17.69 9.49
C GLU A 310 -21.23 18.43 10.69
N ARG A 311 -19.91 18.38 10.82
CA ARG A 311 -19.12 18.99 11.89
C ARG A 311 -17.82 19.55 11.34
N THR A 312 -17.28 20.56 12.03
CA THR A 312 -15.96 21.13 11.73
C THR A 312 -15.06 21.08 12.96
N VAL A 313 -13.86 20.59 12.79
CA VAL A 313 -12.79 20.62 13.82
C VAL A 313 -11.66 21.52 13.34
N LYS A 314 -10.97 22.17 14.29
CA LYS A 314 -9.93 23.17 14.02
C LYS A 314 -8.55 22.65 14.39
N ALA A 315 -7.53 23.08 13.66
CA ALA A 315 -6.12 22.90 13.97
C ALA A 315 -5.26 23.94 13.22
N ARG A 316 -3.97 24.01 13.58
CA ARG A 316 -3.01 24.90 12.92
C ARG A 316 -2.50 24.36 11.59
N ALA A 317 -2.48 23.05 11.42
CA ALA A 317 -2.10 22.37 10.18
C ALA A 317 -2.98 21.16 9.92
N VAL A 318 -3.06 20.75 8.65
CA VAL A 318 -3.82 19.58 8.21
C VAL A 318 -2.91 18.66 7.39
N ILE A 319 -3.01 17.36 7.66
CA ILE A 319 -2.36 16.30 6.88
C ILE A 319 -3.46 15.42 6.28
N LEU A 320 -3.53 15.37 4.94
CA LEU A 320 -4.34 14.39 4.24
C LEU A 320 -3.52 13.12 4.01
N ALA A 321 -4.04 12.01 4.49
CA ALA A 321 -3.49 10.66 4.35
C ALA A 321 -4.62 9.64 4.12
N ALA A 322 -5.63 10.09 3.36
CA ALA A 322 -6.88 9.37 3.13
C ALA A 322 -6.81 8.35 1.98
N SER A 323 -5.66 8.14 1.40
CA SER A 323 -5.31 7.46 0.14
C SER A 323 -5.47 8.36 -1.09
N SER A 324 -4.76 8.00 -2.17
CA SER A 324 -4.62 8.82 -3.38
C SER A 324 -5.95 9.40 -3.90
N GLY A 325 -6.94 8.55 -4.15
CA GLY A 325 -8.24 8.99 -4.64
C GLY A 325 -9.02 9.84 -3.63
N GLU A 326 -9.11 9.41 -2.36
CA GLU A 326 -9.86 10.19 -1.34
C GLU A 326 -9.20 11.52 -1.04
N THR A 327 -7.87 11.59 -1.00
CA THR A 327 -7.14 12.86 -0.83
C THR A 327 -7.46 13.82 -1.98
N ALA A 328 -7.43 13.35 -3.24
CA ALA A 328 -7.85 14.15 -4.39
C ALA A 328 -9.32 14.59 -4.28
N ARG A 329 -10.23 13.68 -3.84
CA ARG A 329 -11.64 13.99 -3.63
C ARG A 329 -11.86 15.10 -2.61
N ILE A 330 -11.17 15.03 -1.47
CA ILE A 330 -11.26 16.06 -0.42
C ILE A 330 -10.78 17.41 -0.95
N LEU A 331 -9.64 17.46 -1.65
CA LEU A 331 -9.10 18.68 -2.23
C LEU A 331 -10.06 19.32 -3.25
N LEU A 332 -10.61 18.51 -4.15
CA LEU A 332 -11.56 18.96 -5.19
C LEU A 332 -12.90 19.38 -4.60
N ASN A 333 -13.34 18.81 -3.48
CA ASN A 333 -14.56 19.20 -2.76
C ASN A 333 -14.38 20.47 -1.90
N SER A 334 -13.16 20.82 -1.54
CA SER A 334 -12.84 22.01 -0.73
C SER A 334 -12.97 23.29 -1.57
N LYS A 335 -14.20 23.62 -1.95
CA LYS A 335 -14.51 24.74 -2.87
C LYS A 335 -14.89 26.00 -2.14
N SER A 336 -14.54 27.14 -2.73
CA SER A 336 -14.98 28.47 -2.30
C SER A 336 -15.00 29.41 -3.50
N THR A 337 -15.46 30.66 -3.30
CA THR A 337 -15.39 31.71 -4.34
C THR A 337 -13.96 31.98 -4.83
N LYS A 338 -12.95 31.82 -3.95
CA LYS A 338 -11.53 31.94 -4.30
C LYS A 338 -10.96 30.68 -4.93
N HIS A 339 -11.56 29.52 -4.69
CA HIS A 339 -11.11 28.19 -5.13
C HIS A 339 -12.27 27.40 -5.75
N PRO A 340 -12.81 27.83 -6.92
CA PRO A 340 -13.99 27.20 -7.52
C PRO A 340 -13.74 25.74 -7.95
N ASP A 341 -12.49 25.40 -8.27
CA ASP A 341 -12.06 24.07 -8.72
C ASP A 341 -11.39 23.23 -7.62
N GLY A 342 -11.61 23.63 -6.34
CA GLY A 342 -10.98 23.01 -5.17
C GLY A 342 -9.68 23.70 -4.75
N ILE A 343 -9.21 23.40 -3.54
CA ILE A 343 -7.95 23.97 -2.99
C ILE A 343 -6.73 23.21 -3.51
N ALA A 344 -5.54 23.82 -3.34
CA ALA A 344 -4.25 23.28 -3.81
C ALA A 344 -4.24 22.96 -5.32
N ASN A 345 -5.10 23.60 -6.09
CA ASN A 345 -5.35 23.26 -7.50
C ASN A 345 -5.05 24.40 -8.49
N SER A 346 -4.20 25.36 -8.12
CA SER A 346 -3.80 26.45 -9.03
C SER A 346 -3.10 25.94 -10.30
N SER A 347 -2.43 24.79 -10.21
CA SER A 347 -1.82 24.11 -11.35
C SER A 347 -2.83 23.34 -12.22
N GLY A 348 -4.07 23.09 -11.76
CA GLY A 348 -5.06 22.23 -12.41
C GLY A 348 -4.72 20.73 -12.35
N LEU A 349 -3.81 20.33 -11.45
CA LEU A 349 -3.28 18.97 -11.40
C LEU A 349 -3.82 18.09 -10.26
N VAL A 350 -4.70 18.62 -9.41
CA VAL A 350 -5.38 17.77 -8.42
C VAL A 350 -6.24 16.74 -9.15
N GLY A 351 -6.08 15.48 -8.79
CA GLY A 351 -6.73 14.33 -9.44
C GLY A 351 -6.05 13.84 -10.71
N LYS A 352 -5.03 14.55 -11.24
CA LYS A 352 -4.33 14.15 -12.48
C LYS A 352 -3.19 13.18 -12.19
N TYR A 353 -2.80 12.41 -13.23
CA TYR A 353 -1.71 11.43 -13.17
C TYR A 353 -1.93 10.38 -12.06
N ILE A 354 -3.15 9.85 -11.97
CA ILE A 354 -3.41 8.64 -11.17
C ILE A 354 -2.67 7.47 -11.80
N MET A 355 -1.94 6.74 -10.99
CA MET A 355 -1.15 5.58 -11.42
C MET A 355 -1.50 4.36 -10.57
N ASP A 356 -1.30 3.18 -11.13
CA ASP A 356 -1.26 1.91 -10.41
C ASP A 356 -0.04 1.11 -10.87
N THR A 357 0.39 0.12 -10.13
CA THR A 357 1.42 -0.81 -10.57
C THR A 357 0.91 -1.66 -11.74
N VAL A 358 1.71 -1.82 -12.79
CA VAL A 358 1.41 -2.71 -13.91
C VAL A 358 1.32 -4.15 -13.41
N GLY A 359 0.18 -4.78 -13.57
CA GLY A 359 -0.06 -6.14 -13.10
C GLY A 359 -0.21 -7.14 -14.23
N ALA A 360 0.48 -8.28 -14.12
CA ALA A 360 0.20 -9.47 -14.91
C ALA A 360 0.28 -10.71 -14.02
N GLY A 361 -0.34 -11.80 -14.42
CA GLY A 361 -0.29 -13.04 -13.67
C GLY A 361 -0.43 -14.25 -14.56
N LEU A 362 0.31 -15.30 -14.24
CA LEU A 362 0.22 -16.60 -14.89
C LEU A 362 0.36 -17.70 -13.86
N GLY A 363 -0.50 -18.70 -13.95
CA GLY A 363 -0.39 -19.92 -13.16
C GLY A 363 0.08 -21.09 -14.00
N GLY A 364 0.45 -22.16 -13.31
CA GLY A 364 0.82 -23.41 -13.93
C GLY A 364 0.86 -24.56 -12.93
N ARG A 365 1.21 -25.73 -13.40
CA ARG A 365 1.36 -26.93 -12.60
C ARG A 365 2.76 -27.50 -12.78
N VAL A 366 3.38 -27.92 -11.69
CA VAL A 366 4.70 -28.55 -11.68
C VAL A 366 4.54 -30.01 -11.27
N PRO A 367 4.61 -30.98 -12.21
CA PRO A 367 4.42 -32.40 -11.91
C PRO A 367 5.33 -32.94 -10.82
N ALA A 368 6.54 -32.41 -10.68
CA ALA A 368 7.47 -32.78 -9.62
C ALA A 368 6.94 -32.57 -8.18
N PHE A 369 5.87 -31.78 -8.03
CA PHE A 369 5.24 -31.52 -6.72
C PHE A 369 3.98 -32.38 -6.48
N GLU A 370 3.59 -33.20 -7.43
CA GLU A 370 2.44 -34.10 -7.29
C GLU A 370 2.71 -35.22 -6.28
N GLY A 371 1.69 -35.55 -5.51
CA GLY A 371 1.75 -36.65 -4.55
C GLY A 371 2.74 -36.48 -3.39
N LEU A 372 3.38 -35.31 -3.23
CA LEU A 372 4.25 -35.07 -2.09
C LEU A 372 3.45 -34.99 -0.78
N PRO A 373 4.09 -35.28 0.38
CA PRO A 373 3.44 -35.17 1.67
C PRO A 373 2.81 -33.80 1.89
N LEU A 374 1.63 -33.77 2.48
CA LEU A 374 0.95 -32.54 2.85
C LEU A 374 1.70 -31.87 4.02
N HIS A 375 1.90 -30.57 3.92
CA HIS A 375 2.46 -29.76 4.99
C HIS A 375 1.85 -28.35 4.92
N ASN A 376 1.84 -27.65 6.03
CA ASN A 376 1.34 -26.31 6.10
C ASN A 376 2.38 -25.33 5.56
N GLU A 377 2.03 -24.56 4.53
CA GLU A 377 2.82 -23.47 3.97
C GLU A 377 2.09 -22.12 4.07
N ASP A 378 1.10 -22.02 4.95
CA ASP A 378 0.43 -20.77 5.25
C ASP A 378 1.43 -19.75 5.84
N GLY A 379 0.99 -18.52 6.01
CA GLY A 379 1.80 -17.46 6.58
C GLY A 379 1.91 -16.24 5.68
N ALA A 380 3.06 -15.57 5.71
CA ALA A 380 3.26 -14.27 5.05
C ALA A 380 3.29 -14.28 3.50
N GLY A 381 2.94 -15.39 2.85
CA GLY A 381 3.07 -15.57 1.41
C GLY A 381 4.48 -15.98 1.00
N GLY A 382 4.92 -15.71 -0.24
CA GLY A 382 6.26 -16.07 -0.72
C GLY A 382 7.39 -15.45 0.12
N HIS A 383 8.45 -16.21 0.38
CA HIS A 383 9.64 -15.76 1.10
C HIS A 383 10.72 -15.20 0.18
N VAL A 384 10.56 -15.41 -1.12
CA VAL A 384 11.47 -14.96 -2.17
C VAL A 384 10.71 -14.22 -3.27
N TYR A 385 11.45 -13.48 -4.07
CA TYR A 385 10.92 -12.79 -5.26
C TYR A 385 12.02 -12.69 -6.32
N VAL A 386 11.66 -12.22 -7.52
CA VAL A 386 12.60 -11.86 -8.58
C VAL A 386 12.62 -10.35 -8.71
N PRO A 387 13.72 -9.67 -8.38
CA PRO A 387 13.88 -8.23 -8.69
C PRO A 387 14.06 -8.04 -10.19
N TRP A 388 13.90 -6.81 -10.69
CA TRP A 388 14.25 -6.50 -12.08
C TRP A 388 15.73 -6.79 -12.33
N TRP A 389 16.04 -7.51 -13.40
CA TRP A 389 17.40 -8.00 -13.71
C TRP A 389 17.86 -7.64 -15.12
N LEU A 390 17.00 -7.04 -15.95
CA LEU A 390 17.30 -6.76 -17.36
C LEU A 390 17.71 -5.30 -17.60
N TYR A 391 18.35 -4.65 -16.62
CA TYR A 391 18.80 -3.26 -16.75
C TYR A 391 19.74 -3.06 -17.95
N GLN A 392 20.69 -3.98 -18.21
CA GLN A 392 21.61 -3.91 -19.34
C GLN A 392 20.89 -3.97 -20.68
N GLN A 393 19.91 -4.86 -20.81
CA GLN A 393 19.09 -4.97 -22.02
C GLN A 393 18.20 -3.73 -22.20
N GLN A 394 17.68 -3.19 -21.12
CA GLN A 394 16.88 -1.98 -21.12
C GLN A 394 17.70 -0.76 -21.56
N HIS A 395 18.88 -0.56 -20.99
CA HIS A 395 19.80 0.52 -21.37
C HIS A 395 20.27 0.40 -22.82
N ALA A 396 20.40 -0.82 -23.31
CA ALA A 396 20.77 -1.09 -24.71
C ALA A 396 19.60 -0.97 -25.70
N GLY A 397 18.40 -0.58 -25.25
CA GLY A 397 17.21 -0.45 -26.10
C GLY A 397 16.72 -1.77 -26.71
N LYS A 398 17.02 -2.91 -26.08
CA LYS A 398 16.65 -4.25 -26.57
C LYS A 398 15.25 -4.70 -26.15
N LEU A 399 14.57 -3.92 -25.32
CA LEU A 399 13.21 -4.17 -24.86
C LEU A 399 12.25 -3.21 -25.55
N ASP A 400 11.04 -3.67 -25.84
CA ASP A 400 9.97 -2.89 -26.47
C ASP A 400 9.10 -2.12 -25.44
N PHE A 401 9.62 -1.96 -24.21
CA PHE A 401 9.04 -1.18 -23.12
C PHE A 401 10.15 -0.51 -22.29
N ALA A 402 9.81 0.62 -21.64
CA ALA A 402 10.80 1.50 -21.05
C ALA A 402 11.23 1.13 -19.63
N ARG A 403 10.40 0.51 -18.82
CA ARG A 403 10.58 0.35 -17.36
C ARG A 403 10.44 -1.08 -16.90
N GLY A 404 11.03 -1.39 -15.73
CA GLY A 404 11.14 -2.73 -15.21
C GLY A 404 9.92 -3.22 -14.41
N TYR A 405 10.05 -4.44 -13.90
CA TYR A 405 9.08 -5.08 -13.01
C TYR A 405 9.78 -6.06 -12.08
N HIS A 406 9.19 -6.32 -10.92
CA HIS A 406 9.57 -7.49 -10.14
C HIS A 406 8.51 -8.59 -10.23
N ILE A 407 8.87 -9.81 -9.80
CA ILE A 407 7.96 -10.95 -9.81
C ILE A 407 7.80 -11.48 -8.39
N GLU A 408 6.56 -11.47 -7.91
CA GLU A 408 6.13 -12.18 -6.72
C GLU A 408 5.61 -13.56 -7.11
N PHE A 409 5.95 -14.58 -6.37
CA PHE A 409 5.38 -15.90 -6.60
C PHE A 409 5.21 -16.65 -5.29
N SER A 410 4.30 -17.59 -5.30
CA SER A 410 4.09 -18.53 -4.21
C SER A 410 3.97 -19.93 -4.78
N THR A 411 4.65 -20.83 -4.11
CA THR A 411 4.46 -22.27 -4.26
C THR A 411 3.86 -22.78 -2.97
N GLY A 412 3.10 -23.85 -3.00
CA GLY A 412 2.84 -24.50 -1.75
C GLY A 412 1.42 -24.93 -1.51
N ARG A 413 1.20 -25.34 -0.28
CA ARG A 413 0.03 -26.04 0.19
C ARG A 413 -0.62 -25.25 1.28
N HIS A 414 -1.43 -24.27 0.85
CA HIS A 414 -2.29 -23.52 1.77
C HIS A 414 -3.42 -24.42 2.27
N ALA A 415 -4.01 -24.04 3.39
CA ALA A 415 -5.22 -24.70 3.88
C ALA A 415 -6.27 -24.79 2.75
N PRO A 416 -6.87 -25.95 2.49
CA PRO A 416 -7.86 -26.11 1.43
C PRO A 416 -9.04 -25.16 1.62
N ASN A 417 -9.47 -24.54 0.53
CA ASN A 417 -10.67 -23.69 0.47
C ASN A 417 -11.57 -24.15 -0.68
N LEU A 418 -12.68 -23.46 -0.92
CA LEU A 418 -13.60 -23.82 -1.99
C LEU A 418 -12.99 -23.71 -3.40
N GLY A 419 -11.93 -22.93 -3.57
CA GLY A 419 -11.19 -22.79 -4.83
C GLY A 419 -10.20 -23.92 -5.11
N VAL A 420 -9.91 -24.78 -4.14
CA VAL A 420 -8.88 -25.82 -4.24
C VAL A 420 -9.15 -26.82 -5.39
N ALA A 421 -10.42 -27.05 -5.71
CA ALA A 421 -10.83 -27.95 -6.77
C ALA A 421 -10.76 -27.34 -8.19
N GLY A 422 -10.71 -26.02 -8.31
CA GLY A 422 -10.74 -25.32 -9.60
C GLY A 422 -9.66 -25.77 -10.58
N PRO A 423 -8.39 -25.87 -10.16
CA PRO A 423 -7.31 -26.34 -11.02
C PRO A 423 -7.41 -27.80 -11.46
N ALA A 424 -8.09 -28.65 -10.70
CA ALA A 424 -8.35 -30.06 -11.10
C ALA A 424 -9.43 -30.19 -12.18
N GLY A 425 -10.04 -29.06 -12.58
CA GLY A 425 -11.09 -29.02 -13.58
C GLY A 425 -12.49 -29.39 -13.04
N PRO A 426 -13.51 -29.34 -13.89
CA PRO A 426 -14.86 -29.74 -13.54
C PRO A 426 -14.95 -31.26 -13.36
N GLY A 427 -15.63 -31.70 -12.31
CA GLY A 427 -15.80 -33.14 -12.08
C GLY A 427 -16.42 -33.46 -10.74
N TYR A 428 -16.71 -34.73 -10.54
CA TYR A 428 -17.23 -35.29 -9.29
C TYR A 428 -16.83 -36.76 -9.14
N GLY A 429 -17.07 -37.32 -7.96
CA GLY A 429 -16.85 -38.74 -7.68
C GLY A 429 -15.41 -39.08 -7.28
N SER A 430 -15.07 -40.39 -7.30
CA SER A 430 -13.78 -40.90 -6.81
C SER A 430 -12.61 -40.41 -7.65
N LYS A 431 -12.70 -40.50 -8.97
CA LYS A 431 -11.64 -40.05 -9.88
C LYS A 431 -11.29 -38.57 -9.70
N PHE A 432 -12.29 -37.70 -9.54
CA PHE A 432 -12.06 -36.29 -9.23
C PHE A 432 -11.32 -36.11 -7.90
N LYS A 433 -11.72 -36.84 -6.85
CA LYS A 433 -11.06 -36.79 -5.55
C LYS A 433 -9.61 -37.29 -5.60
N GLU A 434 -9.35 -38.32 -6.39
CA GLU A 434 -8.00 -38.85 -6.62
C GLU A 434 -7.12 -37.83 -7.34
N GLU A 435 -7.63 -37.22 -8.41
CA GLU A 435 -6.94 -36.18 -9.16
C GLU A 435 -6.65 -34.95 -8.27
N LEU A 436 -7.63 -34.52 -7.48
CA LEU A 436 -7.45 -33.42 -6.55
C LEU A 436 -6.35 -33.72 -5.50
N ARG A 437 -6.34 -34.93 -4.92
CA ARG A 437 -5.28 -35.33 -3.98
C ARG A 437 -3.91 -35.39 -4.64
N ARG A 438 -3.84 -35.91 -5.86
CA ARG A 438 -2.60 -36.00 -6.63
C ARG A 438 -2.02 -34.64 -6.95
N THR A 439 -2.85 -33.72 -7.42
CA THR A 439 -2.41 -32.39 -7.91
C THR A 439 -2.34 -31.34 -6.81
N TYR A 440 -2.89 -31.60 -5.64
CA TYR A 440 -2.87 -30.63 -4.52
C TYR A 440 -1.43 -30.26 -4.13
N GLY A 441 -1.14 -28.95 -4.13
CA GLY A 441 0.19 -28.41 -3.85
C GLY A 441 1.14 -28.37 -5.04
N SER A 442 0.73 -28.87 -6.23
CA SER A 442 1.55 -28.80 -7.44
C SER A 442 1.35 -27.51 -8.27
N PHE A 443 0.39 -26.67 -7.89
CA PHE A 443 0.11 -25.41 -8.60
C PHE A 443 1.04 -24.29 -8.13
N ILE A 444 1.43 -23.45 -9.09
CA ILE A 444 2.20 -22.24 -8.86
C ILE A 444 1.50 -21.05 -9.50
N GLY A 445 1.63 -19.88 -8.88
CA GLY A 445 1.18 -18.62 -9.43
C GLY A 445 2.28 -17.57 -9.38
N PHE A 446 2.48 -16.89 -10.51
CA PHE A 446 3.33 -15.73 -10.65
C PHE A 446 2.49 -14.47 -10.76
N SER A 447 2.98 -13.39 -10.17
CA SER A 447 2.36 -12.08 -10.21
C SER A 447 3.45 -11.02 -10.42
N GLY A 448 3.41 -10.34 -11.55
CA GLY A 448 4.32 -9.23 -11.86
C GLY A 448 3.82 -7.92 -11.28
N ARG A 449 4.78 -7.07 -10.92
CA ARG A 449 4.58 -5.70 -10.43
C ARG A 449 5.49 -4.78 -11.21
N GLY A 450 4.95 -4.04 -12.17
CA GLY A 450 5.74 -3.20 -13.06
C GLY A 450 5.56 -1.71 -12.81
N GLU A 451 6.55 -0.94 -13.23
CA GLU A 451 6.48 0.52 -13.22
C GLU A 451 5.46 1.01 -14.24
N MET A 452 4.59 1.94 -13.82
CA MET A 452 3.72 2.70 -14.72
C MET A 452 4.34 4.06 -15.04
N ILE A 453 4.28 4.46 -16.29
CA ILE A 453 4.65 5.80 -16.73
C ILE A 453 3.47 6.74 -16.48
N PRO A 454 3.66 7.87 -15.76
CA PRO A 454 2.59 8.84 -15.57
C PRO A 454 2.05 9.34 -16.91
N ASN A 455 0.73 9.27 -17.10
CA ASN A 455 0.10 9.80 -18.28
C ASN A 455 -1.12 10.67 -17.94
N LYS A 456 -1.40 11.65 -18.81
CA LYS A 456 -2.46 12.65 -18.62
C LYS A 456 -3.88 12.07 -18.78
N ASP A 457 -4.01 10.91 -19.42
CA ASP A 457 -5.29 10.27 -19.71
C ASP A 457 -5.76 9.38 -18.54
N SER A 458 -4.91 9.18 -17.51
CA SER A 458 -5.23 8.48 -16.27
C SER A 458 -5.39 9.48 -15.13
N TYR A 459 -6.64 9.75 -14.73
CA TYR A 459 -6.96 10.75 -13.70
C TYR A 459 -8.32 10.49 -13.06
N CYS A 460 -8.62 11.21 -11.99
CA CYS A 460 -9.95 11.28 -11.40
C CYS A 460 -10.43 12.73 -11.29
N GLU A 461 -11.73 12.90 -11.29
CA GLU A 461 -12.43 14.18 -11.10
C GLU A 461 -13.72 13.95 -10.31
N LEU A 462 -14.36 15.01 -9.84
CA LEU A 462 -15.68 14.87 -9.22
C LEU A 462 -16.73 14.60 -10.29
N ASP A 463 -17.57 13.58 -10.04
CA ASP A 463 -18.74 13.34 -10.88
C ASP A 463 -19.77 14.46 -10.63
N PRO A 464 -20.26 15.15 -11.67
CA PRO A 464 -21.19 16.26 -11.51
C PRO A 464 -22.60 15.82 -11.09
N GLU A 465 -22.96 14.56 -11.35
CA GLU A 465 -24.32 14.04 -11.17
C GLU A 465 -24.44 13.10 -9.96
N VAL A 466 -23.42 12.29 -9.71
CA VAL A 466 -23.46 11.22 -8.70
C VAL A 466 -22.86 11.70 -7.38
N LYS A 467 -23.61 11.46 -6.31
CA LYS A 467 -23.18 11.74 -4.93
C LYS A 467 -23.27 10.50 -4.08
N ASP A 468 -22.48 10.47 -3.02
CA ASP A 468 -22.62 9.44 -2.00
C ASP A 468 -23.85 9.67 -1.11
N LYS A 469 -24.06 8.79 -0.13
CA LYS A 469 -25.18 8.85 0.82
C LYS A 469 -25.24 10.17 1.60
N TRP A 470 -24.12 10.84 1.80
CA TRP A 470 -24.02 12.10 2.54
C TRP A 470 -24.07 13.34 1.65
N GLY A 471 -24.35 13.15 0.36
CA GLY A 471 -24.47 14.24 -0.59
C GLY A 471 -23.15 14.81 -1.09
N ILE A 472 -22.02 14.11 -0.85
CA ILE A 472 -20.70 14.52 -1.33
C ILE A 472 -20.50 13.96 -2.75
N PRO A 473 -20.10 14.79 -3.75
CA PRO A 473 -19.76 14.31 -5.09
C PRO A 473 -18.74 13.18 -5.06
N VAL A 474 -18.97 12.13 -5.84
CA VAL A 474 -18.07 10.98 -5.92
C VAL A 474 -16.98 11.19 -6.96
N LEU A 475 -15.97 10.32 -6.96
CA LEU A 475 -14.96 10.33 -8.01
C LEU A 475 -15.45 9.61 -9.27
N LYS A 476 -15.16 10.21 -10.41
CA LYS A 476 -15.20 9.62 -11.75
C LYS A 476 -13.78 9.35 -12.20
N PHE A 477 -13.47 8.09 -12.55
CA PHE A 477 -12.15 7.68 -13.01
C PHE A 477 -12.09 7.61 -14.53
N HIS A 478 -10.97 8.14 -15.07
CA HIS A 478 -10.50 7.97 -16.42
C HIS A 478 -9.24 7.14 -16.37
N TRP A 479 -9.12 6.12 -17.21
CA TRP A 479 -7.97 5.23 -17.16
C TRP A 479 -7.52 4.79 -18.54
N LYS A 480 -6.20 4.74 -18.72
CA LYS A 480 -5.60 4.24 -19.95
C LYS A 480 -4.19 3.72 -19.69
N TRP A 481 -3.91 2.51 -20.14
CA TRP A 481 -2.55 1.99 -20.25
C TRP A 481 -1.90 2.48 -21.54
N SER A 482 -0.58 2.74 -21.52
CA SER A 482 0.19 2.99 -22.73
C SER A 482 0.71 1.68 -23.34
N SER A 483 1.29 1.76 -24.54
CA SER A 483 1.92 0.60 -25.19
C SER A 483 3.08 0.03 -24.36
N HIS A 484 3.79 0.87 -23.59
CA HIS A 484 4.86 0.40 -22.71
C HIS A 484 4.37 -0.55 -21.64
N GLU A 485 3.27 -0.22 -20.93
CA GLU A 485 2.70 -1.07 -19.90
C GLU A 485 2.12 -2.37 -20.48
N ILE A 486 1.47 -2.29 -21.63
CA ILE A 486 0.91 -3.47 -22.31
C ILE A 486 2.02 -4.42 -22.75
N ASN A 487 3.10 -3.90 -23.35
CA ASN A 487 4.26 -4.70 -23.77
C ASN A 487 5.00 -5.28 -22.57
N GLN A 488 5.14 -4.50 -21.48
CA GLN A 488 5.72 -4.97 -20.22
C GLN A 488 4.92 -6.15 -19.66
N ALA A 489 3.60 -6.07 -19.63
CA ALA A 489 2.73 -7.16 -19.16
C ALA A 489 2.82 -8.40 -20.07
N ALA A 490 2.91 -8.22 -21.40
CA ALA A 490 3.13 -9.31 -22.34
C ALA A 490 4.50 -9.99 -22.14
N HIS A 491 5.55 -9.21 -21.82
CA HIS A 491 6.86 -9.74 -21.45
C HIS A 491 6.82 -10.52 -20.14
N MET A 492 6.10 -10.03 -19.11
CA MET A 492 5.87 -10.77 -17.86
C MET A 492 5.24 -12.15 -18.13
N GLN A 493 4.19 -12.22 -18.97
CA GLN A 493 3.51 -13.47 -19.32
C GLN A 493 4.48 -14.50 -19.93
N LYS A 494 5.32 -14.07 -20.88
CA LYS A 494 6.35 -14.93 -21.52
C LYS A 494 7.39 -15.39 -20.50
N THR A 495 7.84 -14.49 -19.63
CA THR A 495 8.82 -14.80 -18.57
C THR A 495 8.26 -15.84 -17.60
N PHE A 496 7.01 -15.68 -17.16
CA PHE A 496 6.37 -16.64 -16.26
C PHE A 496 6.25 -18.03 -16.89
N ALA A 497 5.85 -18.10 -18.17
CA ALA A 497 5.80 -19.37 -18.89
C ALA A 497 7.18 -20.03 -18.96
N ALA A 498 8.20 -19.28 -19.34
CA ALA A 498 9.59 -19.79 -19.41
C ALA A 498 10.09 -20.28 -18.04
N MET A 499 9.75 -19.59 -16.94
CA MET A 499 10.10 -20.03 -15.59
C MET A 499 9.40 -21.34 -15.21
N ILE A 500 8.11 -21.49 -15.55
CA ILE A 500 7.34 -22.71 -15.28
C ILE A 500 7.92 -23.88 -16.09
N GLU A 501 8.19 -23.66 -17.38
CA GLU A 501 8.75 -24.66 -18.29
C GLU A 501 10.17 -25.10 -17.86
N ALA A 502 11.03 -24.16 -17.46
CA ALA A 502 12.37 -24.46 -16.93
C ALA A 502 12.31 -25.34 -15.66
N ALA A 503 11.24 -25.18 -14.88
CA ALA A 503 10.97 -26.04 -13.71
C ALA A 503 10.30 -27.39 -14.07
N GLY A 504 10.22 -27.75 -15.36
CA GLY A 504 9.51 -28.96 -15.82
C GLY A 504 8.00 -28.89 -15.63
N GLY A 505 7.46 -27.70 -15.52
CA GLY A 505 6.04 -27.43 -15.32
C GLY A 505 5.26 -27.26 -16.62
N ILE A 506 3.95 -27.16 -16.49
CA ILE A 506 2.99 -26.90 -17.56
C ILE A 506 2.33 -25.56 -17.26
N ALA A 507 2.66 -24.55 -18.06
CA ALA A 507 2.06 -23.22 -17.93
C ALA A 507 0.61 -23.23 -18.41
N ASN A 508 -0.22 -22.41 -17.79
CA ASN A 508 -1.55 -22.07 -18.32
C ASN A 508 -1.38 -21.25 -19.60
N ARG A 509 -2.50 -20.93 -20.23
CA ARG A 509 -2.51 -20.12 -21.45
C ARG A 509 -1.85 -18.76 -21.20
N VAL A 510 -0.85 -18.44 -22.02
CA VAL A 510 -0.20 -17.13 -22.06
C VAL A 510 -1.12 -16.12 -22.75
N GLU A 511 -1.41 -15.02 -22.10
CA GLU A 511 -2.19 -13.93 -22.66
C GLU A 511 -1.28 -12.89 -23.36
N THR A 512 -1.83 -12.17 -24.34
CA THR A 512 -1.10 -11.18 -25.15
C THR A 512 -1.90 -9.90 -25.32
N GLY A 513 -1.22 -8.79 -25.67
CA GLY A 513 -1.84 -7.48 -25.82
C GLY A 513 -2.54 -7.05 -24.54
N GLU A 514 -3.67 -6.37 -24.66
CA GLU A 514 -4.47 -5.87 -23.55
C GLU A 514 -5.00 -6.96 -22.59
N LYS A 515 -5.05 -8.23 -23.03
CA LYS A 515 -5.42 -9.34 -22.15
C LYS A 515 -4.30 -9.75 -21.20
N ALA A 516 -3.06 -9.40 -21.49
CA ALA A 516 -1.92 -9.70 -20.64
C ALA A 516 -1.88 -8.86 -19.37
N ILE A 517 -2.42 -7.63 -19.44
CA ILE A 517 -2.39 -6.65 -18.35
C ILE A 517 -3.68 -6.69 -17.51
N LYS A 518 -3.54 -6.50 -16.21
CA LYS A 518 -4.69 -6.34 -15.31
C LYS A 518 -5.32 -4.96 -15.49
N PRO A 519 -6.63 -4.80 -15.23
CA PRO A 519 -7.26 -3.49 -15.20
C PRO A 519 -6.55 -2.54 -14.22
N GLY A 520 -6.67 -1.23 -14.47
CA GLY A 520 -6.14 -0.20 -13.55
C GLY A 520 -6.75 -0.31 -12.15
N GLY A 521 -5.96 -0.03 -11.13
CA GLY A 521 -6.35 -0.14 -9.72
C GLY A 521 -6.44 -1.56 -9.17
N PHE A 522 -6.35 -2.59 -10.04
CA PHE A 522 -6.51 -3.99 -9.62
C PHE A 522 -5.35 -4.48 -8.74
N ILE A 523 -4.17 -3.89 -8.87
CA ILE A 523 -3.02 -4.22 -8.02
C ILE A 523 -3.08 -3.50 -6.66
N ILE A 524 -3.98 -2.53 -6.51
CA ILE A 524 -4.23 -1.81 -5.24
C ILE A 524 -3.01 -0.98 -4.80
N HIS A 525 -2.22 -0.51 -5.74
CA HIS A 525 -1.04 0.33 -5.53
C HIS A 525 -1.26 1.74 -6.11
N GLU A 526 -2.49 2.24 -6.07
CA GLU A 526 -2.81 3.55 -6.62
C GLU A 526 -2.04 4.66 -5.92
N VAL A 527 -1.40 5.51 -6.74
CA VAL A 527 -0.64 6.70 -6.35
C VAL A 527 -0.90 7.84 -7.33
N GLY A 528 -0.40 9.03 -7.05
CA GLY A 528 -0.66 10.22 -7.87
C GLY A 528 -1.94 10.95 -7.50
N GLY A 529 -2.33 11.96 -8.26
CA GLY A 529 -3.49 12.82 -7.98
C GLY A 529 -3.19 14.04 -7.12
N GLY A 530 -1.97 14.15 -6.57
CA GLY A 530 -1.47 15.30 -5.82
C GLY A 530 0.03 15.45 -6.01
N ILE A 531 0.53 15.18 -7.23
CA ILE A 531 1.93 14.94 -7.57
C ILE A 531 2.90 15.99 -7.03
N MET A 532 4.05 15.51 -6.55
CA MET A 532 5.18 16.30 -6.07
C MET A 532 6.02 16.83 -7.24
N GLY A 533 6.54 18.05 -7.11
CA GLY A 533 7.44 18.61 -8.10
C GLY A 533 8.22 19.83 -7.61
N ALA A 534 9.16 20.30 -8.40
CA ALA A 534 9.97 21.50 -8.11
C ALA A 534 9.32 22.81 -8.60
N ASP A 535 8.29 22.71 -9.43
CA ASP A 535 7.61 23.86 -10.04
C ASP A 535 6.13 23.84 -9.66
N LYS A 536 5.67 24.87 -8.97
CA LYS A 536 4.26 25.02 -8.53
C LYS A 536 3.24 24.97 -9.67
N ASN A 537 3.64 25.33 -10.89
CA ASN A 537 2.76 25.29 -12.05
C ASN A 537 2.65 23.89 -12.68
N LYS A 538 3.49 22.95 -12.25
CA LYS A 538 3.59 21.59 -12.79
C LYS A 538 3.42 20.51 -11.70
N SER A 539 3.02 20.91 -10.50
CA SER A 539 2.81 19.99 -9.38
C SER A 539 1.81 20.56 -8.37
N VAL A 540 1.32 19.71 -7.51
CA VAL A 540 0.41 20.07 -6.40
C VAL A 540 1.20 20.32 -5.12
N THR A 541 2.22 19.49 -4.87
CA THR A 541 3.06 19.57 -3.66
C THR A 541 4.52 19.85 -4.00
N ASN A 542 5.21 20.44 -3.04
CA ASN A 542 6.65 20.64 -3.07
C ASN A 542 7.39 19.39 -2.55
N ARG A 543 8.73 19.47 -2.47
CA ARG A 543 9.61 18.39 -2.02
C ARG A 543 9.32 17.86 -0.59
N TRP A 544 8.51 18.55 0.20
CA TRP A 544 8.16 18.21 1.57
C TRP A 544 6.72 17.68 1.73
N ASN A 545 6.09 17.21 0.66
CA ASN A 545 4.67 16.84 0.60
C ASN A 545 3.71 18.01 0.91
N GLN A 546 4.19 19.22 1.01
CA GLN A 546 3.46 20.43 1.38
C GLN A 546 2.81 21.02 0.11
N CYS A 547 1.53 21.33 0.17
CA CYS A 547 0.82 21.97 -0.94
C CYS A 547 1.39 23.37 -1.21
N TRP A 548 1.60 23.70 -2.48
CA TRP A 548 2.12 25.01 -2.89
C TRP A 548 1.18 26.17 -2.50
N ASP A 549 -0.13 25.96 -2.69
CA ASP A 549 -1.13 27.01 -2.47
C ASP A 549 -1.56 27.13 -1.00
N VAL A 550 -1.36 26.09 -0.20
CA VAL A 550 -1.81 26.00 1.20
C VAL A 550 -0.64 25.49 2.05
N PRO A 551 0.23 26.37 2.55
CA PRO A 551 1.52 25.99 3.12
C PRO A 551 1.44 25.15 4.41
N ASN A 552 0.33 25.13 5.12
CA ASN A 552 0.09 24.28 6.28
C ASN A 552 -0.82 23.06 5.99
N LEU A 553 -0.90 22.65 4.72
CA LEU A 553 -1.56 21.44 4.25
C LEU A 553 -0.54 20.51 3.61
N LEU A 554 -0.45 19.27 4.09
CA LEU A 554 0.46 18.24 3.60
C LEU A 554 -0.32 17.03 3.08
N LEU A 555 0.23 16.36 2.05
CA LEU A 555 -0.31 15.12 1.48
C LEU A 555 0.63 13.96 1.82
N ASN A 556 0.33 13.23 2.91
CA ASN A 556 1.19 12.17 3.43
C ASN A 556 0.67 10.77 3.09
N ASP A 557 0.28 10.57 1.85
CA ASP A 557 -0.09 9.27 1.28
C ASP A 557 0.47 9.12 -0.15
N GLY A 558 -0.01 8.14 -0.89
CA GLY A 558 0.41 7.92 -2.28
C GLY A 558 0.05 9.03 -3.26
N SER A 559 -0.79 9.99 -2.87
CA SER A 559 -1.18 11.09 -3.77
C SER A 559 -0.01 11.97 -4.19
N ALA A 560 0.98 12.15 -3.33
CA ALA A 560 2.16 12.96 -3.60
C ALA A 560 3.17 12.32 -4.59
N PHE A 561 2.97 11.06 -4.99
CA PHE A 561 3.88 10.37 -5.91
C PHE A 561 3.75 10.95 -7.32
N CYS A 562 4.88 11.28 -7.94
CA CYS A 562 4.94 11.75 -9.33
C CYS A 562 5.40 10.65 -10.32
N SER A 563 5.77 9.47 -9.81
CA SER A 563 5.97 8.24 -10.58
C SER A 563 5.63 7.03 -9.70
N ASN A 564 5.34 5.89 -10.31
CA ASN A 564 5.08 4.65 -9.61
C ASN A 564 6.11 3.60 -10.03
N ALA A 565 7.01 3.25 -9.10
CA ALA A 565 8.04 2.24 -9.31
C ALA A 565 7.46 0.82 -9.38
N ASP A 566 8.32 -0.15 -9.76
CA ASP A 566 8.00 -1.57 -9.63
C ASP A 566 7.92 -2.05 -8.16
N LYS A 567 8.27 -1.21 -7.19
CA LYS A 567 8.22 -1.48 -5.75
C LYS A 567 6.83 -1.21 -5.17
N ASN A 568 6.44 -2.00 -4.17
CA ASN A 568 5.19 -1.77 -3.44
C ASN A 568 5.27 -0.42 -2.69
N PRO A 569 4.31 0.50 -2.82
CA PRO A 569 4.50 1.91 -2.43
C PRO A 569 4.50 2.17 -0.93
N THR A 570 4.03 1.23 -0.10
CA THR A 570 3.73 1.48 1.32
C THR A 570 4.96 1.90 2.14
N LEU A 571 6.13 1.29 1.92
CA LEU A 571 7.37 1.68 2.62
C LEU A 571 7.77 3.11 2.28
N THR A 572 7.69 3.49 1.00
CA THR A 572 7.99 4.84 0.51
C THR A 572 6.98 5.86 1.04
N ILE A 573 5.68 5.53 1.09
CA ILE A 573 4.66 6.40 1.72
C ILE A 573 5.05 6.70 3.18
N MET A 574 5.44 5.69 3.97
CA MET A 574 5.82 5.88 5.37
C MET A 574 7.10 6.71 5.50
N ALA A 575 8.11 6.46 4.68
CA ALA A 575 9.37 7.21 4.69
C ALA A 575 9.15 8.70 4.36
N LEU A 576 8.37 8.99 3.33
CA LEU A 576 8.01 10.37 2.95
C LEU A 576 7.14 11.05 4.01
N ALA A 577 6.19 10.33 4.62
CA ALA A 577 5.36 10.87 5.69
C ALA A 577 6.20 11.22 6.93
N TRP A 578 7.18 10.39 7.30
CA TRP A 578 8.10 10.72 8.40
C TRP A 578 8.90 11.97 8.08
N ARG A 579 9.50 12.02 6.88
CA ARG A 579 10.28 13.15 6.40
C ARG A 579 9.48 14.46 6.38
N ALA A 580 8.25 14.42 5.87
CA ALA A 580 7.36 15.57 5.84
C ALA A 580 6.96 16.04 7.25
N CYS A 581 6.74 15.11 8.18
CA CYS A 581 6.42 15.44 9.57
C CYS A 581 7.62 16.03 10.32
N ASP A 582 8.85 15.54 10.10
CA ASP A 582 10.06 16.15 10.68
C ASP A 582 10.20 17.61 10.22
N HIS A 583 9.96 17.89 8.93
CA HIS A 583 9.91 19.25 8.40
C HIS A 583 8.79 20.10 9.04
N LEU A 584 7.58 19.57 9.12
CA LEU A 584 6.45 20.26 9.75
C LEU A 584 6.72 20.64 11.21
N ILE A 585 7.33 19.73 11.98
CA ILE A 585 7.72 19.97 13.37
C ILE A 585 8.71 21.15 13.46
N GLU A 586 9.67 21.20 12.55
CA GLU A 586 10.66 22.28 12.53
C GLU A 586 10.01 23.62 12.16
N GLU A 587 9.18 23.66 11.13
CA GLU A 587 8.41 24.86 10.74
C GLU A 587 7.50 25.38 11.88
N MET A 588 6.89 24.47 12.63
CA MET A 588 6.07 24.84 13.80
C MET A 588 6.93 25.42 14.94
N ARG A 589 8.14 24.89 15.17
CA ARG A 589 9.07 25.39 16.19
C ARG A 589 9.59 26.78 15.85
N GLN A 590 9.80 27.04 14.57
CA GLN A 590 10.23 28.35 14.06
C GLN A 590 9.09 29.38 13.98
N GLY A 591 7.85 28.97 14.19
CA GLY A 591 6.68 29.85 14.11
C GLY A 591 6.26 30.21 12.67
N ASN A 592 6.68 29.45 11.69
CA ASN A 592 6.37 29.67 10.28
C ASN A 592 4.94 29.22 9.91
N LEU A 593 4.30 28.41 10.74
CA LEU A 593 2.96 27.83 10.50
C LEU A 593 1.98 28.15 11.63
#